data_6d259029e9b648cefdfd63a07a6850f3
#
_entry.id   6d259029e9b648cefdfd63a07a6850f3
#
_cell.length_a   1.000
_cell.length_b   1.000
_cell.length_c   1.000
_cell.angle_alpha   90.00
_cell.angle_beta   90.00
_cell.angle_gamma   90.00
#
_symmetry.space_group_name_H-M   'P 1'
#
loop_
_entity.id
_entity.type
_entity.pdbx_description
1 polymer ?
#
loop_
_entity_poly.entity_id
_entity_poly.type
_entity_poly.pdbx_seq_one_letter_code
_entity_poly.pdbx_strand_id
1 'polypeptide(L)'
;MSSYLLERVLANRRIRIRYNTEVVGIEGVDHICGVRIRESNGEIKEELTSGLFVFIGAKPRTGFLPASIVRNEQGYLLTGQEVSSLPVWKELRPPCTVETSLPGVFAAGDCRSGSPKRVAFAIGDGAAAVTSVHKFLESTYQKGESRGLMS
;
A
#
# COMPACT_ATOMS: atom_id res chain seq x y z
N MET A 1 4.33 13.09 -8.87
CA MET A 1 3.31 13.97 -9.54
C MET A 1 3.75 14.08 -10.99
N SER A 2 2.82 14.02 -11.97
CA SER A 2 3.20 14.21 -13.38
C SER A 2 3.61 15.66 -13.62
N SER A 3 4.58 15.90 -14.53
CA SER A 3 5.06 17.26 -14.91
C SER A 3 3.92 18.18 -15.31
N TYR A 4 2.98 17.67 -16.09
CA TYR A 4 1.78 18.38 -16.50
C TYR A 4 0.93 18.93 -15.33
N LEU A 5 0.70 18.14 -14.29
CA LEU A 5 -0.06 18.61 -13.10
C LEU A 5 0.73 19.67 -12.34
N LEU A 6 2.05 19.50 -12.22
CA LEU A 6 2.91 20.47 -11.55
C LEU A 6 2.86 21.83 -12.26
N GLU A 7 3.01 21.85 -13.59
CA GLU A 7 2.91 23.07 -14.40
C GLU A 7 1.56 23.80 -14.19
N ARG A 8 0.46 23.06 -14.22
CA ARG A 8 -0.88 23.64 -13.98
C ARG A 8 -1.03 24.23 -12.59
N VAL A 9 -0.48 23.59 -11.58
CA VAL A 9 -0.51 24.09 -10.20
C VAL A 9 0.32 25.35 -10.09
N LEU A 10 1.54 25.38 -10.64
CA LEU A 10 2.43 26.55 -10.64
C LEU A 10 1.87 27.74 -11.43
N ALA A 11 1.15 27.48 -12.52
CA ALA A 11 0.54 28.52 -13.35
C ALA A 11 -0.73 29.14 -12.70
N ASN A 12 -1.32 28.48 -11.69
CA ASN A 12 -2.55 28.94 -11.09
C ASN A 12 -2.29 29.92 -9.93
N ARG A 13 -2.54 31.22 -10.14
CA ARG A 13 -2.35 32.26 -9.14
C ARG A 13 -3.19 32.12 -7.84
N ARG A 14 -4.22 31.26 -7.85
CA ARG A 14 -5.04 30.97 -6.66
C ARG A 14 -4.46 29.88 -5.78
N ILE A 15 -3.41 29.17 -6.26
CA ILE A 15 -2.73 28.12 -5.53
C ILE A 15 -1.41 28.65 -5.01
N ARG A 16 -1.21 28.57 -3.70
CA ARG A 16 0.07 28.88 -3.05
C ARG A 16 0.71 27.57 -2.60
N ILE A 17 1.88 27.26 -3.12
CA ILE A 17 2.68 26.13 -2.67
C ILE A 17 3.62 26.60 -1.55
N ARG A 18 3.62 25.87 -0.44
CA ARG A 18 4.57 26.07 0.66
C ARG A 18 5.40 24.79 0.80
N TYR A 19 6.69 24.93 0.68
CA TYR A 19 7.65 23.85 0.87
C TYR A 19 8.15 23.83 2.33
N ASN A 20 8.55 22.66 2.81
CA ASN A 20 9.09 22.50 4.17
C ASN A 20 8.15 23.07 5.25
N THR A 21 6.85 22.91 5.05
CA THR A 21 5.79 23.40 5.92
C THR A 21 4.92 22.24 6.37
N GLU A 22 4.62 22.18 7.65
CA GLU A 22 3.86 21.11 8.29
C GLU A 22 2.63 21.67 8.97
N VAL A 23 1.46 21.03 8.84
CA VAL A 23 0.27 21.34 9.65
C VAL A 23 0.48 20.70 11.03
N VAL A 24 0.52 21.52 12.07
CA VAL A 24 0.77 21.11 13.46
C VAL A 24 -0.45 21.27 14.37
N GLY A 25 -1.52 21.86 13.88
CA GLY A 25 -2.76 22.01 14.63
C GLY A 25 -3.94 22.40 13.74
N ILE A 26 -5.13 22.17 14.25
CA ILE A 26 -6.40 22.49 13.60
C ILE A 26 -7.21 23.32 14.58
N GLU A 27 -7.82 24.39 14.10
CA GLU A 27 -8.64 25.31 14.89
C GLU A 27 -10.11 25.21 14.45
N GLY A 28 -11.01 25.19 15.45
CA GLY A 28 -12.46 25.13 15.27
C GLY A 28 -13.09 24.19 16.29
N VAL A 29 -14.40 24.35 16.51
CA VAL A 29 -15.19 23.50 17.41
C VAL A 29 -16.08 22.58 16.60
N ASP A 30 -17.08 23.13 15.91
CA ASP A 30 -18.01 22.33 15.08
C ASP A 30 -17.55 22.20 13.62
N HIS A 31 -16.69 23.10 13.17
CA HIS A 31 -16.11 23.12 11.83
C HIS A 31 -14.73 23.75 11.87
N ILE A 32 -13.91 23.45 10.88
CA ILE A 32 -12.58 24.02 10.75
C ILE A 32 -12.70 25.48 10.40
N CYS A 33 -12.05 26.36 11.19
CA CYS A 33 -11.93 27.80 10.92
C CYS A 33 -10.48 28.22 10.67
N GLY A 34 -9.50 27.38 11.02
CA GLY A 34 -8.08 27.66 10.81
C GLY A 34 -7.20 26.44 10.97
N VAL A 35 -5.94 26.60 10.61
CA VAL A 35 -4.86 25.63 10.84
C VAL A 35 -3.63 26.34 11.37
N ARG A 36 -2.88 25.67 12.23
CA ARG A 36 -1.54 26.08 12.62
C ARG A 36 -0.52 25.36 11.77
N ILE A 37 0.36 26.12 11.14
CA ILE A 37 1.41 25.62 10.28
C ILE A 37 2.77 25.95 10.88
N ARG A 38 3.70 25.00 10.79
CA ARG A 38 5.12 25.20 11.14
C ARG A 38 5.91 25.36 9.87
N GLU A 39 6.64 26.47 9.75
CA GLU A 39 7.54 26.75 8.64
C GLU A 39 8.96 26.16 8.90
N SER A 40 9.83 26.14 7.89
CA SER A 40 11.19 25.60 7.97
C SER A 40 12.08 26.27 9.01
N ASN A 41 11.80 27.52 9.37
CA ASN A 41 12.48 28.26 10.43
C ASN A 41 11.98 27.90 11.86
N GLY A 42 11.02 26.98 11.97
CA GLY A 42 10.38 26.60 13.23
C GLY A 42 9.25 27.52 13.71
N GLU A 43 9.00 28.61 13.02
CA GLU A 43 7.92 29.54 13.34
C GLU A 43 6.56 28.89 13.12
N ILE A 44 5.63 29.09 14.05
CA ILE A 44 4.24 28.62 13.94
C ILE A 44 3.35 29.82 13.59
N LYS A 45 2.58 29.66 12.51
CA LYS A 45 1.62 30.66 12.04
C LYS A 45 0.22 30.07 11.99
N GLU A 46 -0.78 30.91 12.25
CA GLU A 46 -2.18 30.56 12.08
C GLU A 46 -2.65 31.03 10.71
N GLU A 47 -3.36 30.16 10.01
CA GLU A 47 -3.98 30.45 8.71
C GLU A 47 -5.46 30.12 8.77
N LEU A 48 -6.30 31.09 8.40
CA LEU A 48 -7.76 30.90 8.32
C LEU A 48 -8.06 29.97 7.13
N THR A 49 -8.88 28.96 7.37
CA THR A 49 -9.35 28.04 6.33
C THR A 49 -10.69 27.44 6.72
N SER A 50 -11.51 27.12 5.74
CA SER A 50 -12.79 26.41 5.91
C SER A 50 -12.68 24.90 5.63
N GLY A 51 -11.50 24.39 5.28
CA GLY A 51 -11.30 22.96 5.00
C GLY A 51 -9.84 22.57 4.94
N LEU A 52 -9.56 21.32 5.30
CA LEU A 52 -8.24 20.71 5.24
C LEU A 52 -8.35 19.34 4.52
N PHE A 53 -7.59 19.17 3.44
CA PHE A 53 -7.50 17.92 2.70
C PHE A 53 -6.11 17.31 2.90
N VAL A 54 -6.06 16.11 3.44
CA VAL A 54 -4.80 15.41 3.78
C VAL A 54 -4.48 14.37 2.71
N PHE A 55 -3.45 14.62 1.90
CA PHE A 55 -2.99 13.74 0.81
C PHE A 55 -1.54 13.29 1.00
N ILE A 56 -1.16 13.01 2.23
CA ILE A 56 0.22 12.61 2.60
C ILE A 56 0.57 11.17 2.26
N GLY A 57 -0.32 10.47 1.57
CA GLY A 57 -0.17 9.04 1.25
C GLY A 57 -0.62 8.14 2.39
N ALA A 58 -0.39 6.84 2.21
CA ALA A 58 -0.75 5.81 3.17
C ALA A 58 0.46 4.94 3.50
N LYS A 59 0.52 4.45 4.74
CA LYS A 59 1.47 3.42 5.17
C LYS A 59 0.70 2.11 5.36
N PRO A 60 1.22 0.96 4.88
CA PRO A 60 0.56 -0.31 5.06
C PRO A 60 0.57 -0.72 6.54
N ARG A 61 -0.57 -1.22 7.03
CA ARG A 61 -0.69 -1.75 8.40
C ARG A 61 -0.44 -3.25 8.40
N THR A 62 0.79 -3.68 8.09
CA THR A 62 1.19 -5.09 7.96
C THR A 62 1.97 -5.63 9.17
N GLY A 63 2.14 -4.85 10.22
CA GLY A 63 2.95 -5.20 11.39
C GLY A 63 2.42 -6.39 12.21
N PHE A 64 1.13 -6.76 12.06
CA PHE A 64 0.53 -7.92 12.73
C PHE A 64 0.90 -9.26 12.08
N LEU A 65 1.43 -9.23 10.85
CA LEU A 65 1.81 -10.43 10.11
C LEU A 65 3.18 -10.94 10.57
N PRO A 66 3.43 -12.27 10.50
CA PRO A 66 4.73 -12.85 10.83
C PRO A 66 5.90 -12.21 10.07
N ALA A 67 7.09 -12.20 10.67
CA ALA A 67 8.31 -11.69 10.04
C ALA A 67 8.75 -12.52 8.80
N SER A 68 8.30 -13.77 8.68
CA SER A 68 8.52 -14.64 7.52
C SER A 68 7.87 -14.12 6.24
N ILE A 69 6.86 -13.24 6.35
CA ILE A 69 6.28 -12.58 5.19
C ILE A 69 7.11 -11.34 4.85
N VAL A 70 7.81 -11.40 3.73
CA VAL A 70 8.75 -10.36 3.30
C VAL A 70 8.04 -9.08 2.90
N ARG A 71 8.62 -7.95 3.34
CA ARG A 71 8.14 -6.59 3.06
C ARG A 71 9.27 -5.77 2.44
N ASN A 72 8.91 -4.76 1.69
CA ASN A 72 9.88 -3.74 1.29
C ASN A 72 10.18 -2.77 2.46
N GLU A 73 11.11 -1.84 2.26
CA GLU A 73 11.52 -0.84 3.26
C GLU A 73 10.37 0.03 3.78
N GLN A 74 9.32 0.19 2.99
CA GLN A 74 8.13 0.98 3.33
C GLN A 74 7.05 0.15 4.05
N GLY A 75 7.27 -1.17 4.23
CA GLY A 75 6.36 -2.08 4.91
C GLY A 75 5.30 -2.73 4.01
N TYR A 76 5.34 -2.54 2.68
CA TYR A 76 4.43 -3.21 1.74
C TYR A 76 4.86 -4.66 1.50
N LEU A 77 3.89 -5.55 1.33
CA LEU A 77 4.11 -6.97 1.13
C LEU A 77 4.62 -7.24 -0.29
N LEU A 78 5.73 -7.96 -0.41
CA LEU A 78 6.21 -8.47 -1.69
C LEU A 78 5.32 -9.63 -2.14
N THR A 79 4.99 -9.68 -3.44
CA THR A 79 4.12 -10.73 -4.00
C THR A 79 4.58 -11.15 -5.39
N GLY A 80 4.16 -12.34 -5.80
CA GLY A 80 4.34 -12.82 -7.15
C GLY A 80 5.81 -12.80 -7.60
N GLN A 81 6.09 -12.10 -8.69
CA GLN A 81 7.42 -12.07 -9.28
C GLN A 81 8.49 -11.48 -8.36
N GLU A 82 8.15 -10.52 -7.51
CA GLU A 82 9.09 -9.97 -6.53
C GLU A 82 9.57 -11.03 -5.54
N VAL A 83 8.69 -11.99 -5.21
CA VAL A 83 8.99 -13.10 -4.30
C VAL A 83 9.77 -14.22 -5.01
N SER A 84 9.47 -14.50 -6.27
CA SER A 84 10.06 -15.61 -7.01
C SER A 84 11.60 -15.53 -7.13
N SER A 85 12.14 -14.31 -7.09
CA SER A 85 13.59 -14.06 -7.13
C SER A 85 14.27 -14.12 -5.77
N LEU A 86 13.52 -14.30 -4.68
CA LEU A 86 14.05 -14.29 -3.32
C LEU A 86 14.45 -15.69 -2.85
N PRO A 87 15.56 -15.85 -2.11
CA PRO A 87 15.98 -17.15 -1.53
C PRO A 87 14.97 -17.77 -0.56
N VAL A 88 14.02 -16.97 -0.05
CA VAL A 88 12.96 -17.43 0.86
C VAL A 88 11.92 -18.29 0.15
N TRP A 89 11.72 -18.13 -1.17
CA TRP A 89 10.82 -18.94 -1.95
C TRP A 89 11.46 -20.29 -2.26
N LYS A 90 10.98 -21.36 -1.65
CA LYS A 90 11.54 -22.70 -1.77
C LYS A 90 10.64 -23.69 -2.52
N GLU A 91 9.46 -23.24 -2.95
CA GLU A 91 8.55 -24.07 -3.73
C GLU A 91 9.09 -24.30 -5.15
N LEU A 92 8.84 -25.49 -5.71
CA LEU A 92 9.22 -25.84 -7.09
C LEU A 92 8.37 -25.07 -8.13
N ARG A 93 7.19 -24.59 -7.74
CA ARG A 93 6.34 -23.77 -8.58
C ARG A 93 6.64 -22.29 -8.38
N PRO A 94 6.39 -21.44 -9.39
CA PRO A 94 6.42 -19.99 -9.17
C PRO A 94 5.27 -19.56 -8.24
N PRO A 95 5.44 -18.47 -7.49
CA PRO A 95 4.34 -17.89 -6.72
C PRO A 95 3.26 -17.34 -7.64
N CYS A 96 2.00 -17.42 -7.24
CA CYS A 96 0.91 -16.72 -7.92
C CYS A 96 1.10 -15.20 -7.83
N THR A 97 0.49 -14.44 -8.74
CA THR A 97 0.67 -12.98 -8.87
C THR A 97 0.51 -12.22 -7.55
N VAL A 98 -0.42 -12.65 -6.71
CA VAL A 98 -0.72 -12.02 -5.42
C VAL A 98 -0.27 -12.85 -4.21
N GLU A 99 0.51 -13.91 -4.43
CA GLU A 99 1.03 -14.77 -3.36
C GLU A 99 2.24 -14.13 -2.70
N THR A 100 2.27 -14.15 -1.38
CA THR A 100 3.37 -13.62 -0.57
C THR A 100 4.56 -14.58 -0.52
N SER A 101 5.61 -14.23 0.21
CA SER A 101 6.75 -15.11 0.46
C SER A 101 6.42 -16.35 1.31
N LEU A 102 5.25 -16.39 1.92
CA LEU A 102 4.74 -17.56 2.63
C LEU A 102 3.72 -18.28 1.73
N PRO A 103 4.02 -19.52 1.25
CA PRO A 103 3.14 -20.24 0.35
C PRO A 103 1.72 -20.40 0.91
N GLY A 104 0.71 -20.17 0.08
CA GLY A 104 -0.69 -20.21 0.47
C GLY A 104 -1.22 -18.96 1.18
N VAL A 105 -0.38 -17.94 1.37
CA VAL A 105 -0.79 -16.64 1.90
C VAL A 105 -0.78 -15.61 0.78
N PHE A 106 -1.91 -14.96 0.58
CA PHE A 106 -2.13 -14.02 -0.52
C PHE A 106 -2.39 -12.62 0.02
N ALA A 107 -1.90 -11.61 -0.67
CA ALA A 107 -2.13 -10.21 -0.37
C ALA A 107 -2.82 -9.52 -1.55
N ALA A 108 -3.78 -8.64 -1.29
CA ALA A 108 -4.54 -7.92 -2.31
C ALA A 108 -4.66 -6.44 -1.97
N GLY A 109 -4.66 -5.58 -2.98
CA GLY A 109 -4.91 -4.15 -2.85
C GLY A 109 -3.71 -3.36 -2.32
N ASP A 110 -4.01 -2.32 -1.55
CA ASP A 110 -3.06 -1.27 -1.17
C ASP A 110 -1.91 -1.72 -0.26
N CYS A 111 -2.03 -2.89 0.38
CA CYS A 111 -0.95 -3.45 1.21
C CYS A 111 0.18 -4.09 0.40
N ARG A 112 0.00 -4.33 -0.92
CA ARG A 112 1.02 -4.90 -1.80
C ARG A 112 2.03 -3.87 -2.27
N SER A 113 3.29 -4.31 -2.39
CA SER A 113 4.32 -3.62 -3.14
C SER A 113 3.87 -3.45 -4.61
N GLY A 114 4.23 -2.31 -5.22
CA GLY A 114 3.87 -2.01 -6.61
C GLY A 114 2.39 -1.76 -6.90
N SER A 115 1.48 -1.88 -5.93
CA SER A 115 0.07 -1.54 -6.12
C SER A 115 -0.12 -0.05 -6.42
N PRO A 116 -0.88 0.33 -7.47
CA PRO A 116 -1.14 1.74 -7.80
C PRO A 116 -2.00 2.50 -6.80
N LYS A 117 -2.47 1.87 -5.74
CA LYS A 117 -3.33 2.47 -4.70
C LYS A 117 -4.62 3.07 -5.28
N ARG A 118 -5.33 2.28 -6.08
CA ARG A 118 -6.60 2.63 -6.71
C ARG A 118 -7.63 1.53 -6.44
N VAL A 119 -8.87 1.92 -6.20
CA VAL A 119 -9.98 0.98 -5.92
C VAL A 119 -10.13 -0.10 -6.98
N ALA A 120 -10.06 0.26 -8.26
CA ALA A 120 -10.16 -0.70 -9.35
C ALA A 120 -9.06 -1.78 -9.31
N PHE A 121 -7.83 -1.41 -8.95
CA PHE A 121 -6.72 -2.35 -8.78
C PHE A 121 -6.91 -3.24 -7.55
N ALA A 122 -7.41 -2.69 -6.46
CA ALA A 122 -7.70 -3.47 -5.26
C ALA A 122 -8.78 -4.54 -5.50
N ILE A 123 -9.83 -4.21 -6.29
CA ILE A 123 -10.86 -5.15 -6.72
C ILE A 123 -10.26 -6.25 -7.60
N GLY A 124 -9.44 -5.88 -8.59
CA GLY A 124 -8.74 -6.82 -9.46
C GLY A 124 -7.81 -7.76 -8.70
N ASP A 125 -7.04 -7.23 -7.76
CA ASP A 125 -6.20 -8.02 -6.87
C ASP A 125 -7.03 -9.00 -6.02
N GLY A 126 -8.19 -8.57 -5.52
CA GLY A 126 -9.11 -9.44 -4.77
C GLY A 126 -9.60 -10.61 -5.61
N ALA A 127 -10.02 -10.37 -6.86
CA ALA A 127 -10.42 -11.42 -7.78
C ALA A 127 -9.26 -12.38 -8.10
N ALA A 128 -8.06 -11.85 -8.33
CA ALA A 128 -6.85 -12.65 -8.54
C ALA A 128 -6.50 -13.50 -7.32
N ALA A 129 -6.68 -12.97 -6.10
CA ALA A 129 -6.45 -13.70 -4.86
C ALA A 129 -7.40 -14.89 -4.72
N VAL A 130 -8.70 -14.72 -4.97
CA VAL A 130 -9.68 -15.81 -4.95
C VAL A 130 -9.30 -16.93 -5.92
N THR A 131 -8.96 -16.57 -7.16
CA THR A 131 -8.51 -17.54 -8.16
C THR A 131 -7.24 -18.28 -7.73
N SER A 132 -6.30 -17.56 -7.13
CA SER A 132 -5.04 -18.13 -6.64
C SER A 132 -5.24 -19.08 -5.45
N VAL A 133 -6.15 -18.75 -4.53
CA VAL A 133 -6.53 -19.62 -3.40
C VAL A 133 -7.10 -20.94 -3.92
N HIS A 134 -8.02 -20.92 -4.88
CA HIS A 134 -8.58 -22.14 -5.46
C HIS A 134 -7.49 -23.03 -6.06
N LYS A 135 -6.62 -22.48 -6.89
CA LYS A 135 -5.48 -23.23 -7.47
C LYS A 135 -4.54 -23.82 -6.41
N PHE A 136 -4.27 -23.07 -5.36
CA PHE A 136 -3.43 -23.53 -4.26
C PHE A 136 -4.09 -24.72 -3.53
N LEU A 137 -5.37 -24.62 -3.20
CA LEU A 137 -6.11 -25.70 -2.54
C LEU A 137 -6.16 -26.97 -3.40
N GLU A 138 -6.49 -26.86 -4.69
CA GLU A 138 -6.50 -27.98 -5.62
C GLU A 138 -5.15 -28.70 -5.67
N SER A 139 -4.04 -27.93 -5.77
CA SER A 139 -2.68 -28.49 -5.80
C SER A 139 -2.29 -29.19 -4.49
N THR A 140 -2.85 -28.74 -3.37
CA THR A 140 -2.59 -29.29 -2.03
C THR A 140 -3.37 -30.61 -1.84
N TYR A 141 -4.62 -30.67 -2.30
CA TYR A 141 -5.45 -31.88 -2.26
C TYR A 141 -4.83 -32.99 -3.10
N GLN A 142 -4.39 -32.72 -4.33
CA GLN A 142 -3.74 -33.70 -5.19
C GLN A 142 -2.44 -34.28 -4.60
N LYS A 143 -1.65 -33.45 -3.91
CA LYS A 143 -0.44 -33.91 -3.19
C LYS A 143 -0.77 -34.81 -1.99
N GLY A 144 -1.92 -34.58 -1.32
CA GLY A 144 -2.40 -35.38 -0.20
C GLY A 144 -2.83 -36.80 -0.66
N GLU A 145 -3.60 -36.89 -1.73
CA GLU A 145 -4.03 -38.16 -2.31
C GLU A 145 -2.86 -39.03 -2.82
N SER A 146 -1.87 -38.39 -3.45
CA SER A 146 -0.68 -39.11 -3.94
C SER A 146 0.18 -39.68 -2.80
N ARG A 147 0.16 -39.07 -1.62
CA ARG A 147 0.87 -39.60 -0.43
C ARG A 147 0.11 -40.69 0.29
N GLY A 148 -1.22 -40.70 0.24
CA GLY A 148 -2.07 -41.75 0.84
C GLY A 148 -2.08 -43.07 0.06
N LEU A 149 -1.69 -43.05 -1.22
CA LEU A 149 -1.59 -44.26 -2.08
C LEU A 149 -0.24 -44.98 -1.99
N MET A 150 0.74 -44.42 -1.27
CA MET A 150 2.08 -44.98 -1.09
C MET A 150 2.32 -45.51 0.35
N SER A 151 1.31 -45.51 1.18
CA SER A 151 1.34 -46.13 2.51
C SER A 151 0.43 -47.37 2.56
#